data_b5b8f96eeb94f7bee630c8896bd14175
#
_entry.id   b5b8f96eeb94f7bee630c8896bd14175
#
_cell.length_a   1.000
_cell.length_b   1.000
_cell.length_c   1.000
_cell.angle_alpha   90.00
_cell.angle_beta   90.00
_cell.angle_gamma   90.00
#
_symmetry.space_group_name_H-M   'P 1'
#
loop_
_entity.id
_entity.type
_entity.pdbx_description
1 polymer ?
#
loop_
_entity_poly.entity_id
_entity_poly.type
_entity_poly.pdbx_seq_one_letter_code
_entity_poly.pdbx_strand_id
1 'polypeptide(L)'
;MKDKTGGQKILIMDACVLIDFLNSERCVFKLISKYLGTLYVASPVLDEIEEIENEQNMVEIGLEVIEPETEDALAAGDNVGPLSFQDWICLLTAKRDGFTCVTNDKKLIQTCKKEGVDIIRGLSLLAKLHEAGGNHRGACASHRPGDSKIQPQTYFNRNTG
;
A
#
# COMPACT_ATOMS: atom_id res chain seq x y z
N MET A 1 12.33 -1.88 21.12
CA MET A 1 12.09 -1.71 21.08
C MET A 1 11.24 -1.33 20.88
N LYS A 2 10.71 -1.28 20.52
CA LYS A 2 9.87 -1.11 20.22
C LYS A 2 9.02 -0.59 20.94
N ASP A 3 8.55 0.15 20.68
CA ASP A 3 7.91 0.84 21.39
C ASP A 3 6.65 0.54 21.39
N LYS A 4 6.19 0.25 22.21
CA LYS A 4 4.98 0.03 22.39
C LYS A 4 4.31 1.19 22.75
N THR A 5 4.77 2.27 22.62
CA THR A 5 4.04 3.44 22.98
C THR A 5 3.00 3.66 21.99
N GLY A 6 2.32 2.72 21.58
CA GLY A 6 1.25 2.98 20.68
C GLY A 6 1.72 3.81 19.51
N GLY A 7 2.97 3.76 19.24
CA GLY A 7 3.48 4.48 18.13
C GLY A 7 2.82 4.02 16.85
N GLN A 8 2.64 4.91 15.92
CA GLN A 8 2.07 4.55 14.66
C GLN A 8 2.98 3.58 13.95
N LYS A 9 2.38 2.59 13.34
CA LYS A 9 3.15 1.63 12.58
C LYS A 9 3.50 2.24 11.24
N ILE A 10 4.52 1.68 10.65
CA ILE A 10 4.90 2.08 9.30
C ILE A 10 4.72 0.87 8.43
N LEU A 11 3.94 1.03 7.39
CA LEU A 11 3.53 -0.07 6.53
C LEU A 11 4.03 0.17 5.12
N ILE A 12 4.45 -0.90 4.46
CA ILE A 12 4.80 -0.80 3.05
C ILE A 12 3.92 -1.78 2.29
N MET A 13 3.27 -1.31 1.24
CA MET A 13 2.31 -2.10 0.51
C MET A 13 2.87 -2.73 -0.73
N ASP A 14 2.52 -3.99 -0.91
CA ASP A 14 2.79 -4.72 -2.13
C ASP A 14 1.75 -4.35 -3.18
N ALA A 15 2.12 -4.49 -4.44
CA ALA A 15 1.25 -4.10 -5.55
C ALA A 15 -0.11 -4.79 -5.50
N CYS A 16 -0.16 -6.07 -5.16
CA CYS A 16 -1.42 -6.79 -5.23
C CYS A 16 -2.46 -6.23 -4.26
N VAL A 17 -2.07 -5.91 -3.04
CA VAL A 17 -3.01 -5.34 -2.08
C VAL A 17 -3.36 -3.92 -2.47
N LEU A 18 -2.37 -3.19 -2.95
CA LEU A 18 -2.59 -1.82 -3.37
C LEU A 18 -3.61 -1.75 -4.50
N ILE A 19 -3.47 -2.61 -5.50
CA ILE A 19 -4.40 -2.64 -6.62
C ILE A 19 -5.79 -3.04 -6.15
N ASP A 20 -5.87 -4.03 -5.26
CA ASP A 20 -7.17 -4.46 -4.75
C ASP A 20 -7.90 -3.31 -4.07
N PHE A 21 -7.19 -2.57 -3.23
CA PHE A 21 -7.82 -1.46 -2.53
C PHE A 21 -8.16 -0.31 -3.48
N LEU A 22 -7.31 -0.05 -4.45
CA LEU A 22 -7.59 1.01 -5.41
C LEU A 22 -8.86 0.72 -6.21
N ASN A 23 -9.07 -0.56 -6.51
CA ASN A 23 -10.23 -0.94 -7.29
C ASN A 23 -11.50 -1.14 -6.47
N SER A 24 -11.36 -1.24 -5.16
CA SER A 24 -12.55 -1.47 -4.33
C SER A 24 -12.86 -0.31 -3.39
N GLU A 25 -11.95 0.06 -2.55
CA GLU A 25 -12.24 1.04 -1.51
C GLU A 25 -11.09 2.01 -1.30
N ARG A 26 -10.96 2.96 -2.19
CA ARG A 26 -9.84 3.91 -2.09
C ARG A 26 -9.80 4.68 -0.80
N CYS A 27 -10.96 4.94 -0.22
CA CYS A 27 -11.00 5.73 1.01
C CYS A 27 -10.30 5.04 2.17
N VAL A 28 -10.05 3.74 2.04
CA VAL A 28 -9.37 2.98 3.07
C VAL A 28 -7.96 3.50 3.32
N PHE A 29 -7.29 3.98 2.27
CA PHE A 29 -5.91 4.43 2.43
C PHE A 29 -5.80 5.58 3.43
N LYS A 30 -6.68 6.56 3.31
CA LYS A 30 -6.66 7.69 4.23
C LYS A 30 -6.97 7.24 5.65
N LEU A 31 -7.89 6.31 5.78
CA LEU A 31 -8.25 5.82 7.09
C LEU A 31 -7.10 5.06 7.74
N ILE A 32 -6.42 4.25 6.97
CA ILE A 32 -5.27 3.52 7.49
C ILE A 32 -4.20 4.51 7.93
N SER A 33 -3.95 5.52 7.10
CA SER A 33 -2.96 6.52 7.43
C SER A 33 -3.33 7.27 8.70
N LYS A 34 -4.61 7.49 8.91
CA LYS A 34 -5.07 8.24 10.06
C LYS A 34 -5.07 7.41 11.35
N TYR A 35 -5.49 6.16 11.25
CA TYR A 35 -5.72 5.35 12.44
C TYR A 35 -4.64 4.32 12.74
N LEU A 36 -3.94 3.86 11.75
CA LEU A 36 -2.96 2.79 11.96
C LEU A 36 -1.52 3.23 11.80
N GLY A 37 -1.24 4.00 10.78
CA GLY A 37 0.12 4.44 10.57
C GLY A 37 0.37 4.84 9.13
N THR A 38 1.60 5.24 8.87
CA THR A 38 1.99 5.70 7.56
C THR A 38 2.04 4.56 6.57
N LEU A 39 1.47 4.79 5.40
CA LEU A 39 1.47 3.80 4.32
C LEU A 39 2.44 4.22 3.25
N TYR A 40 3.42 3.38 3.01
CA TYR A 40 4.40 3.64 1.95
C TYR A 40 4.20 2.66 0.80
N VAL A 41 4.60 3.10 -0.37
CA VAL A 41 4.72 2.22 -1.52
C VAL A 41 6.06 2.55 -2.17
N ALA A 42 6.83 1.53 -2.52
CA ALA A 42 8.13 1.74 -3.12
C ALA A 42 7.95 2.23 -4.56
N SER A 43 8.81 3.13 -4.99
CA SER A 43 8.66 3.72 -6.32
C SER A 43 8.62 2.68 -7.44
N PRO A 44 9.44 1.61 -7.43
CA PRO A 44 9.34 0.61 -8.50
C PRO A 44 8.00 -0.10 -8.52
N VAL A 45 7.33 -0.20 -7.37
CA VAL A 45 6.01 -0.83 -7.32
C VAL A 45 4.99 0.03 -8.04
N LEU A 46 5.17 1.34 -7.97
CA LEU A 46 4.25 2.24 -8.65
C LEU A 46 4.24 2.05 -10.15
N ASP A 47 5.35 1.62 -10.69
CA ASP A 47 5.43 1.41 -12.14
C ASP A 47 4.48 0.32 -12.61
N GLU A 48 4.02 -0.53 -11.69
CA GLU A 48 3.09 -1.58 -12.03
C GLU A 48 1.65 -1.16 -11.82
N ILE A 49 1.42 0.03 -11.27
CA ILE A 49 0.07 0.45 -10.90
C ILE A 49 -0.47 1.44 -11.91
N GLU A 50 -1.32 0.96 -12.78
CA GLU A 50 -1.89 1.84 -13.79
C GLU A 50 -2.98 2.75 -13.23
N GLU A 51 -3.53 2.35 -12.08
CA GLU A 51 -4.60 3.13 -11.48
C GLU A 51 -4.13 4.46 -10.89
N ILE A 52 -2.81 4.62 -10.75
CA ILE A 52 -2.26 5.85 -10.19
C ILE A 52 -1.46 6.54 -11.28
N GLU A 53 -1.93 7.71 -11.68
CA GLU A 53 -1.30 8.39 -12.79
C GLU A 53 -0.12 9.27 -12.40
N ASN A 54 -0.12 9.74 -11.18
CA ASN A 54 0.97 10.60 -10.74
C ASN A 54 1.05 10.63 -9.23
N GLU A 55 2.11 11.22 -8.73
CA GLU A 55 2.33 11.25 -7.29
C GLU A 55 1.31 12.06 -6.53
N GLN A 56 0.71 13.04 -7.18
CA GLN A 56 -0.30 13.82 -6.50
C GLN A 56 -1.50 12.96 -6.15
N ASN A 57 -1.86 12.04 -7.03
CA ASN A 57 -2.93 11.11 -6.73
C ASN A 57 -2.61 10.30 -5.49
N MET A 58 -1.34 9.96 -5.32
CA MET A 58 -0.91 9.21 -4.15
C MET A 58 -1.15 9.98 -2.87
N VAL A 59 -0.72 11.22 -2.87
CA VAL A 59 -0.87 12.05 -1.67
C VAL A 59 -2.35 12.22 -1.35
N GLU A 60 -3.17 12.42 -2.36
CA GLU A 60 -4.59 12.61 -2.15
C GLU A 60 -5.25 11.41 -1.51
N ILE A 61 -4.80 10.23 -1.82
CA ILE A 61 -5.43 9.05 -1.26
C ILE A 61 -4.72 8.58 0.02
N GLY A 62 -3.67 9.26 0.42
CA GLY A 62 -3.04 8.95 1.71
C GLY A 62 -1.86 8.00 1.65
N LEU A 63 -1.23 7.90 0.50
CA LEU A 63 -0.05 7.06 0.33
C LEU A 63 1.19 7.93 0.20
N GLU A 64 2.32 7.38 0.61
CA GLU A 64 3.59 8.06 0.45
C GLU A 64 4.53 7.16 -0.33
N VAL A 65 5.35 7.77 -1.17
CA VAL A 65 6.30 7.02 -1.98
C VAL A 65 7.63 6.96 -1.27
N ILE A 66 8.27 5.79 -1.29
CA ILE A 66 9.59 5.67 -0.71
C ILE A 66 10.52 5.12 -1.79
N GLU A 67 11.71 5.72 -1.89
CA GLU A 67 12.70 5.25 -2.83
C GLU A 67 13.54 4.18 -2.17
N PRO A 68 13.74 3.04 -2.81
CA PRO A 68 14.57 2.01 -2.22
C PRO A 68 16.02 2.45 -2.21
N GLU A 69 16.77 1.92 -1.24
CA GLU A 69 18.19 2.18 -1.20
C GLU A 69 18.85 1.49 -2.39
N THR A 70 19.94 2.07 -2.87
CA THR A 70 20.64 1.51 -4.01
C THR A 70 21.06 0.07 -3.77
N GLU A 71 21.52 -0.21 -2.57
CA GLU A 71 21.95 -1.57 -2.23
C GLU A 71 20.79 -2.55 -2.34
N ASP A 72 19.63 -2.14 -1.88
CA ASP A 72 18.45 -3.00 -1.94
C ASP A 72 18.01 -3.21 -3.38
N ALA A 73 18.09 -2.17 -4.19
CA ALA A 73 17.71 -2.29 -5.58
C ALA A 73 18.65 -3.24 -6.32
N LEU A 74 19.94 -3.16 -6.02
CA LEU A 74 20.90 -4.06 -6.64
C LEU A 74 20.67 -5.49 -6.18
N ALA A 75 20.43 -5.68 -4.88
CA ALA A 75 20.21 -7.01 -4.36
C ALA A 75 18.92 -7.61 -4.95
N ALA A 76 17.90 -6.80 -5.10
CA ALA A 76 16.65 -7.27 -5.68
C ALA A 76 16.84 -7.69 -7.13
N GLY A 77 17.65 -6.92 -7.86
CA GLY A 77 17.91 -7.23 -9.25
C GLY A 77 18.73 -8.49 -9.45
N ASP A 78 19.58 -8.82 -8.47
CA ASP A 78 20.43 -10.00 -8.57
C ASP A 78 19.73 -11.26 -8.09
N ASN A 79 18.63 -11.13 -7.41
CA ASN A 79 17.97 -12.32 -6.90
C ASN A 79 17.25 -13.09 -7.98
N VAL A 80 17.31 -14.41 -7.86
CA VAL A 80 16.56 -15.27 -8.74
C VAL A 80 15.63 -16.07 -7.85
N GLY A 81 14.51 -16.45 -8.37
CA GLY A 81 13.57 -17.23 -7.58
C GLY A 81 12.15 -16.77 -7.83
N PRO A 82 11.23 -17.15 -6.97
CA PRO A 82 9.81 -16.91 -7.23
C PRO A 82 9.36 -15.47 -7.03
N LEU A 83 10.14 -14.65 -6.34
CA LEU A 83 9.74 -13.28 -6.10
C LEU A 83 10.16 -12.36 -7.23
N SER A 84 9.31 -11.43 -7.57
CA SER A 84 9.65 -10.45 -8.57
C SER A 84 10.60 -9.41 -7.99
N PHE A 85 11.14 -8.57 -8.85
CA PHE A 85 11.99 -7.47 -8.43
C PHE A 85 11.24 -6.60 -7.42
N GLN A 86 9.98 -6.27 -7.73
CA GLN A 86 9.19 -5.40 -6.86
C GLN A 86 8.92 -6.06 -5.52
N ASP A 87 8.69 -7.38 -5.51
CA ASP A 87 8.49 -8.09 -4.27
C ASP A 87 9.73 -8.00 -3.38
N TRP A 88 10.90 -8.17 -3.98
CA TRP A 88 12.14 -8.08 -3.23
C TRP A 88 12.36 -6.67 -2.70
N ILE A 89 11.99 -5.66 -3.49
CA ILE A 89 12.12 -4.28 -3.04
C ILE A 89 11.27 -4.05 -1.79
N CYS A 90 10.02 -4.54 -1.80
CA CYS A 90 9.16 -4.39 -0.62
C CYS A 90 9.78 -5.07 0.58
N LEU A 91 10.26 -6.29 0.40
CA LEU A 91 10.83 -7.07 1.49
C LEU A 91 12.08 -6.41 2.05
N LEU A 92 12.99 -6.02 1.18
CA LEU A 92 14.26 -5.46 1.62
C LEU A 92 14.08 -4.10 2.28
N THR A 93 13.17 -3.29 1.76
CA THR A 93 12.87 -2.00 2.37
C THR A 93 12.27 -2.21 3.75
N ALA A 94 11.33 -3.15 3.86
CA ALA A 94 10.71 -3.44 5.14
C ALA A 94 11.75 -3.96 6.14
N LYS A 95 12.65 -4.80 5.67
CA LYS A 95 13.66 -5.38 6.54
C LYS A 95 14.63 -4.31 7.03
N ARG A 96 15.05 -3.43 6.13
CA ARG A 96 16.02 -2.40 6.48
C ARG A 96 15.45 -1.42 7.50
N ASP A 97 14.22 -1.00 7.29
CA ASP A 97 13.64 0.07 8.09
C ASP A 97 12.67 -0.40 9.16
N GLY A 98 12.46 -1.69 9.27
CA GLY A 98 11.57 -2.23 10.30
C GLY A 98 10.10 -2.02 10.01
N PHE A 99 9.73 -1.91 8.73
CA PHE A 99 8.33 -1.72 8.36
C PHE A 99 7.60 -3.05 8.36
N THR A 100 6.27 -2.98 8.41
CA THR A 100 5.44 -4.15 8.24
C THR A 100 5.01 -4.22 6.77
N CYS A 101 5.21 -5.36 6.16
CA CYS A 101 4.88 -5.54 4.75
C CYS A 101 3.43 -5.97 4.62
N VAL A 102 2.66 -5.26 3.81
CA VAL A 102 1.25 -5.57 3.59
C VAL A 102 1.12 -6.30 2.27
N THR A 103 0.81 -7.58 2.33
CA THR A 103 0.73 -8.38 1.12
C THR A 103 -0.19 -9.58 1.33
N ASN A 104 -0.77 -10.06 0.24
CA ASN A 104 -1.56 -11.28 0.25
C ASN A 104 -0.84 -12.39 -0.49
N ASP A 105 0.30 -12.11 -1.08
CA ASP A 105 1.02 -13.09 -1.89
C ASP A 105 1.74 -14.10 -1.00
N LYS A 106 1.43 -15.38 -1.19
CA LYS A 106 1.97 -16.43 -0.35
C LYS A 106 3.48 -16.50 -0.40
N LYS A 107 4.05 -16.34 -1.56
CA LYS A 107 5.50 -16.44 -1.72
C LYS A 107 6.20 -15.33 -0.98
N LEU A 108 5.68 -14.12 -1.11
CA LEU A 108 6.26 -12.98 -0.42
C LEU A 108 6.10 -13.15 1.09
N ILE A 109 4.94 -13.62 1.54
CA ILE A 109 4.70 -13.85 2.96
C ILE A 109 5.71 -14.84 3.52
N GLN A 110 5.92 -15.94 2.82
CA GLN A 110 6.85 -16.96 3.29
C GLN A 110 8.26 -16.42 3.36
N THR A 111 8.66 -15.67 2.35
CA THR A 111 10.01 -15.12 2.31
C THR A 111 10.20 -14.08 3.40
N CYS A 112 9.19 -13.25 3.62
CA CYS A 112 9.25 -12.25 4.69
C CYS A 112 9.42 -12.94 6.05
N LYS A 113 8.71 -14.01 6.27
CA LYS A 113 8.83 -14.74 7.53
C LYS A 113 10.22 -15.31 7.72
N LYS A 114 10.82 -15.80 6.66
CA LYS A 114 12.18 -16.31 6.72
C LYS A 114 13.15 -15.19 7.05
N GLU A 115 12.91 -14.01 6.52
CA GLU A 115 13.82 -12.90 6.70
C GLU A 115 13.54 -12.10 7.96
N GLY A 116 12.56 -12.49 8.74
CA GLY A 116 12.25 -11.77 9.96
C GLY A 116 11.48 -10.48 9.75
N VAL A 117 10.78 -10.35 8.64
CA VAL A 117 9.99 -9.17 8.32
C VAL A 117 8.55 -9.42 8.73
N ASP A 118 7.97 -8.48 9.47
CA ASP A 118 6.58 -8.58 9.86
C ASP A 118 5.68 -8.41 8.65
N ILE A 119 4.61 -9.18 8.61
CA ILE A 119 3.66 -9.07 7.52
C ILE A 119 2.25 -8.96 8.06
N ILE A 120 1.38 -8.40 7.25
CA ILE A 120 -0.04 -8.36 7.55
C ILE A 120 -0.77 -8.47 6.22
N ARG A 121 -1.83 -9.26 6.19
CA ARG A 121 -2.61 -9.42 4.98
C ARG A 121 -3.64 -8.30 4.88
N GLY A 122 -4.14 -8.09 3.67
CA GLY A 122 -5.09 -7.01 3.44
C GLY A 122 -6.31 -7.07 4.33
N LEU A 123 -6.92 -8.25 4.44
CA LEU A 123 -8.11 -8.37 5.28
C LEU A 123 -7.80 -8.15 6.76
N SER A 124 -6.63 -8.61 7.19
CA SER A 124 -6.23 -8.39 8.58
C SER A 124 -6.00 -6.91 8.84
N LEU A 125 -5.49 -6.21 7.84
CA LEU A 125 -5.28 -4.78 7.96
C LEU A 125 -6.62 -4.06 8.12
N LEU A 126 -7.62 -4.46 7.35
CA LEU A 126 -8.97 -3.88 7.47
C LEU A 126 -9.57 -4.17 8.83
N ALA A 127 -9.35 -5.39 9.35
CA ALA A 127 -9.84 -5.72 10.67
C ALA A 127 -9.20 -4.84 11.73
N LYS A 128 -7.89 -4.62 11.64
CA LYS A 128 -7.21 -3.75 12.57
C LYS A 128 -7.69 -2.31 12.46
N LEU A 129 -7.97 -1.88 11.24
CA LEU A 129 -8.50 -0.54 11.03
C LEU A 129 -9.84 -0.39 11.75
N HIS A 130 -10.69 -1.38 11.61
CA HIS A 130 -11.99 -1.35 12.26
C HIS A 130 -11.83 -1.32 13.78
N GLU A 131 -10.92 -2.11 14.31
CA GLU A 131 -10.68 -2.14 15.75
C GLU A 131 -10.15 -0.81 16.26
N ALA A 132 -9.41 -0.10 15.41
CA ALA A 132 -8.85 1.19 15.80
C ALA A 132 -9.85 2.33 15.67
N GLY A 133 -11.05 2.03 15.23
CA GLY A 133 -12.07 3.07 15.10
C GLY A 133 -12.25 3.61 13.71
N GLY A 134 -11.51 3.10 12.75
CA GLY A 134 -11.63 3.55 11.37
C GLY A 134 -12.70 2.78 10.65
N ASN A 135 -13.91 3.28 10.69
CA ASN A 135 -15.02 2.58 10.06
C ASN A 135 -14.98 2.82 8.55
N HIS A 136 -14.24 2.01 7.85
CA HIS A 136 -14.05 2.20 6.42
C HIS A 136 -15.37 2.09 5.65
N ARG A 137 -16.28 1.27 6.14
CA ARG A 137 -17.55 1.13 5.46
C ARG A 137 -18.35 2.42 5.51
N GLY A 138 -18.35 3.04 6.68
CA GLY A 138 -19.05 4.30 6.81
C GLY A 138 -18.42 5.41 6.02
N ALA A 139 -17.11 5.47 6.06
CA ALA A 139 -16.40 6.51 5.34
C ALA A 139 -16.57 6.36 3.84
N CYS A 140 -16.50 5.13 3.35
CA CYS A 140 -16.67 4.89 1.93
C CYS A 140 -18.10 5.11 1.50
N ALA A 141 -19.02 4.83 2.40
CA ALA A 141 -20.44 5.03 2.08
C ALA A 141 -20.78 6.49 1.90
N SER A 142 -20.05 7.37 2.55
CA SER A 142 -20.32 8.78 2.39
C SER A 142 -19.89 9.27 1.01
N HIS A 143 -19.11 8.43 0.30
CA HIS A 143 -18.76 8.78 -1.06
C HIS A 143 -19.63 7.92 -1.95
N ARG A 144 -20.85 8.28 -2.06
CA ARG A 144 -21.77 7.50 -2.80
C ARG A 144 -21.49 7.46 -4.26
N PRO A 145 -21.95 6.45 -4.93
CA PRO A 145 -21.77 6.38 -6.39
C PRO A 145 -22.32 7.62 -7.08
N GLY A 146 -23.32 8.21 -6.49
CA GLY A 146 -23.86 9.41 -7.08
C GLY A 146 -22.86 10.53 -7.14
N ASP A 147 -22.07 10.63 -6.11
CA ASP A 147 -21.07 11.69 -6.07
C ASP A 147 -19.97 11.43 -7.08
N SER A 148 -19.64 10.19 -7.27
CA SER A 148 -18.55 9.88 -8.16
C SER A 148 -18.95 9.97 -9.62
N LYS A 149 -20.21 10.10 -9.89
CA LYS A 149 -20.61 10.23 -11.28
C LYS A 149 -20.01 11.43 -11.93
N ILE A 150 -19.79 12.45 -11.18
CA ILE A 150 -19.25 13.67 -11.73
C ILE A 150 -17.86 13.44 -12.27
N GLN A 151 -17.08 12.68 -11.57
CA GLN A 151 -15.70 12.47 -11.96
C GLN A 151 -15.56 11.75 -13.29
N PRO A 152 -16.29 10.68 -13.49
CA PRO A 152 -16.20 10.03 -14.79
C PRO A 152 -16.55 10.94 -15.93
N GLN A 153 -17.51 11.79 -15.68
CA GLN A 153 -17.89 12.70 -16.72
C GLN A 153 -16.77 13.68 -17.05
N THR A 154 -16.10 14.10 -16.02
CA THR A 154 -15.02 15.03 -16.21
C THR A 154 -13.92 14.40 -17.04
N TYR A 155 -13.59 13.18 -16.72
CA TYR A 155 -12.60 12.50 -17.48
C TYR A 155 -13.01 12.35 -18.92
N PHE A 156 -14.24 11.99 -19.09
CA PHE A 156 -14.72 11.77 -20.40
C PHE A 156 -14.56 12.98 -21.24
N ASN A 157 -14.90 14.10 -20.68
CA ASN A 157 -14.80 15.34 -21.44
C ASN A 157 -13.39 15.65 -21.87
N ARG A 158 -12.47 15.36 -21.03
CA ARG A 158 -11.12 15.67 -21.38
C ARG A 158 -10.62 14.80 -22.49
N ASN A 159 -11.00 13.55 -22.46
CA ASN A 159 -10.49 12.67 -23.46
C ASN A 159 -11.02 12.94 -24.83
N THR A 160 -12.20 13.41 -24.88
CA THR A 160 -12.75 13.68 -26.19
C THR A 160 -12.32 15.02 -26.71
N GLY A 161 -11.83 15.86 -25.86
CA GLY A 161 -11.34 17.17 -26.29
C GLY A 161 -10.00 17.04 -26.96
#